data_eb15adbfc897c6eb47e7a007cdd9a89a
#
_entry.id   eb15adbfc897c6eb47e7a007cdd9a89a
#
_cell.length_a   1.000
_cell.length_b   1.000
_cell.length_c   1.000
_cell.angle_alpha   90.00
_cell.angle_beta   90.00
_cell.angle_gamma   90.00
#
_symmetry.space_group_name_H-M   'P 1'
#
loop_
_entity.id
_entity.type
_entity.pdbx_description
1 polymer ?
#
loop_
_entity_poly.entity_id
_entity_poly.type
_entity_poly.pdbx_seq_one_letter_code
_entity_poly.pdbx_strand_id
1 'polypeptide(L)'
;MRLIGKFGIGILIAASAFTAYGQKKNSQHSKAHRDLIANQSRSSKLINESTFIDFSDDIEPEIDIYTEGWNSRHVNPFSESQVPDQFVIDCTGYVMPVPGHVTSNYGYRPKFGRAHKGIDLKLNSNDTVVAAFDGKVRVVNYEARGYGNYVIIRHANGLETVYGHLNKQLVKEDQDVKAGQPIGLGGSTGRSTGPHLHFETRFMGYAINPRAIFDFENHCTHTDEYTFSKKTYTQPRNYAPAKKK
;
A
#
# COMPACT_ATOMS: atom_id res chain seq x y z
N MET A 1 19.22 32.46 57.10
CA MET A 1 19.43 31.07 57.62
C MET A 1 18.85 30.11 56.60
N ARG A 2 19.66 29.62 55.74
CA ARG A 2 20.01 28.26 55.37
C ARG A 2 18.94 27.23 55.69
N LEU A 3 18.36 26.56 54.66
CA LEU A 3 18.71 25.16 54.36
C LEU A 3 18.25 24.73 52.95
N ILE A 4 19.23 24.21 52.26
CA ILE A 4 19.24 23.53 50.98
C ILE A 4 18.70 22.11 51.20
N GLY A 5 17.87 21.63 50.31
CA GLY A 5 17.44 20.22 50.23
C GLY A 5 17.38 19.74 48.78
N LYS A 6 18.43 19.06 48.34
CA LYS A 6 18.56 18.32 47.10
C LYS A 6 17.72 17.05 47.13
N PHE A 7 16.99 16.75 46.06
CA PHE A 7 16.74 15.41 45.49
C PHE A 7 16.40 15.70 44.04
N GLY A 8 17.12 15.31 43.04
CA GLY A 8 18.00 14.19 42.82
C GLY A 8 17.32 13.21 41.89
N ILE A 9 17.53 13.36 40.57
CA ILE A 9 17.87 12.36 39.55
C ILE A 9 17.15 11.01 39.69
N GLY A 10 16.35 10.67 38.69
CA GLY A 10 15.98 9.27 38.44
C GLY A 10 14.73 9.04 37.59
N ILE A 11 14.61 9.59 36.38
CA ILE A 11 13.80 8.98 35.33
C ILE A 11 14.41 9.42 33.99
N LEU A 12 15.44 8.72 33.55
CA LEU A 12 15.95 8.84 32.17
C LEU A 12 16.79 7.62 31.79
N ILE A 13 16.23 6.43 31.74
CA ILE A 13 16.77 5.25 31.04
C ILE A 13 15.62 4.25 30.82
N ALA A 14 14.68 4.52 29.91
CA ALA A 14 13.80 3.50 29.35
C ALA A 14 13.37 3.79 27.90
N ALA A 15 13.71 4.96 27.34
CA ALA A 15 13.31 5.32 25.97
C ALA A 15 14.33 4.92 24.87
N SER A 16 15.55 4.53 25.23
CA SER A 16 16.60 4.26 24.25
C SER A 16 16.71 2.81 23.77
N ALA A 17 16.09 1.86 24.46
CA ALA A 17 16.18 0.44 24.08
C ALA A 17 15.15 0.04 22.98
N PHE A 18 14.00 0.71 22.91
CA PHE A 18 12.97 0.38 21.91
C PHE A 18 13.28 0.95 20.52
N THR A 19 13.93 2.10 20.43
CA THR A 19 14.37 2.69 19.17
C THR A 19 15.54 1.94 18.52
N ALA A 20 16.43 1.39 19.32
CA ALA A 20 17.60 0.64 18.80
C ALA A 20 17.22 -0.74 18.21
N TYR A 21 16.16 -1.39 18.71
CA TYR A 21 15.72 -2.70 18.20
C TYR A 21 14.97 -2.57 16.85
N GLY A 22 14.16 -1.52 16.68
CA GLY A 22 13.49 -1.23 15.41
C GLY A 22 14.46 -0.79 14.31
N GLN A 23 15.46 0.02 14.65
CA GLN A 23 16.46 0.47 13.68
C GLN A 23 17.41 -0.65 13.23
N LYS A 24 17.76 -1.62 14.11
CA LYS A 24 18.58 -2.77 13.71
C LYS A 24 17.88 -3.71 12.72
N LYS A 25 16.57 -3.97 12.84
CA LYS A 25 15.83 -4.77 11.88
C LYS A 25 15.69 -4.07 10.52
N ASN A 26 15.40 -2.78 10.48
CA ASN A 26 15.34 -2.01 9.23
C ASN A 26 16.70 -1.90 8.53
N SER A 27 17.82 -1.81 9.28
CA SER A 27 19.13 -1.75 8.67
C SER A 27 19.59 -3.08 8.08
N GLN A 28 19.17 -4.22 8.64
CA GLN A 28 19.48 -5.54 8.10
C GLN A 28 18.66 -5.85 6.84
N HIS A 29 17.36 -5.44 6.76
CA HIS A 29 16.55 -5.58 5.55
C HIS A 29 17.06 -4.71 4.41
N SER A 30 17.42 -3.45 4.68
CA SER A 30 17.99 -2.55 3.66
C SER A 30 19.37 -2.97 3.19
N LYS A 31 20.16 -3.68 4.02
CA LYS A 31 21.45 -4.25 3.64
C LYS A 31 21.27 -5.49 2.77
N ALA A 32 20.38 -6.41 3.14
CA ALA A 32 20.09 -7.60 2.34
C ALA A 32 19.56 -7.24 0.95
N HIS A 33 18.72 -6.23 0.84
CA HIS A 33 18.21 -5.74 -0.45
C HIS A 33 19.31 -5.10 -1.32
N ARG A 34 20.21 -4.31 -0.72
CA ARG A 34 21.40 -3.76 -1.43
C ARG A 34 22.40 -4.84 -1.85
N ASP A 35 22.57 -5.87 -1.02
CA ASP A 35 23.47 -6.99 -1.32
C ASP A 35 22.89 -7.89 -2.42
N LEU A 36 21.54 -8.03 -2.53
CA LEU A 36 20.86 -8.71 -3.63
C LEU A 36 21.06 -7.96 -4.97
N ILE A 37 20.88 -6.64 -4.98
CA ILE A 37 21.09 -5.81 -6.18
C ILE A 37 22.58 -5.84 -6.57
N ALA A 38 23.51 -5.78 -5.61
CA ALA A 38 24.94 -5.86 -5.87
C ALA A 38 25.37 -7.25 -6.39
N ASN A 39 24.72 -8.33 -5.96
CA ASN A 39 24.98 -9.69 -6.46
C ASN A 39 24.37 -9.91 -7.84
N GLN A 40 23.20 -9.35 -8.16
CA GLN A 40 22.65 -9.38 -9.52
C GLN A 40 23.59 -8.65 -10.51
N SER A 41 24.14 -7.49 -10.13
CA SER A 41 25.10 -6.76 -10.96
C SER A 41 26.45 -7.46 -11.10
N ARG A 42 26.84 -8.34 -10.17
CA ARG A 42 28.06 -9.18 -10.26
C ARG A 42 27.86 -10.45 -11.08
N SER A 43 26.67 -11.06 -11.04
CA SER A 43 26.34 -12.23 -11.88
C SER A 43 26.29 -11.87 -13.37
N SER A 44 25.89 -10.65 -13.73
CA SER A 44 25.88 -10.19 -15.12
C SER A 44 27.27 -9.94 -15.70
N LYS A 45 28.33 -9.88 -14.88
CA LYS A 45 29.73 -9.69 -15.34
C LYS A 45 30.48 -10.98 -15.67
N LEU A 46 29.88 -12.15 -15.48
CA LEU A 46 30.51 -13.46 -15.73
C LEU A 46 29.95 -14.19 -16.98
N ILE A 47 29.17 -13.52 -17.81
CA ILE A 47 28.74 -14.04 -19.11
C ILE A 47 29.79 -13.64 -20.13
N ASN A 48 30.45 -14.63 -20.68
CA ASN A 48 31.53 -14.55 -21.69
C ASN A 48 31.20 -13.64 -22.87
N GLU A 49 32.21 -12.90 -23.33
CA GLU A 49 32.22 -11.92 -24.45
C GLU A 49 31.89 -12.47 -25.84
N SER A 50 31.12 -13.53 -26.02
CA SER A 50 30.87 -14.11 -27.35
C SER A 50 29.45 -14.03 -27.89
N THR A 51 28.52 -13.36 -27.20
CA THR A 51 27.19 -13.05 -27.75
C THR A 51 26.73 -11.68 -27.25
N PHE A 52 27.22 -10.64 -27.90
CA PHE A 52 26.61 -9.32 -27.81
C PHE A 52 25.25 -9.42 -28.52
N ILE A 53 24.19 -9.73 -27.76
CA ILE A 53 22.84 -9.39 -28.15
C ILE A 53 22.67 -7.96 -27.66
N ASP A 54 22.66 -7.03 -28.61
CA ASP A 54 22.38 -5.62 -28.36
C ASP A 54 20.91 -5.50 -27.93
N PHE A 55 20.67 -5.37 -26.66
CA PHE A 55 19.34 -5.08 -26.09
C PHE A 55 19.07 -3.57 -25.99
N SER A 56 19.74 -2.75 -26.82
CA SER A 56 19.60 -1.29 -26.77
C SER A 56 18.28 -0.75 -27.29
N ASP A 57 17.44 -1.57 -27.94
CA ASP A 57 16.21 -1.10 -28.59
C ASP A 57 14.91 -1.47 -27.85
N ASP A 58 14.95 -2.25 -26.76
CA ASP A 58 13.77 -2.66 -26.00
C ASP A 58 13.76 -2.08 -24.55
N ILE A 59 14.30 -0.88 -24.34
CA ILE A 59 14.02 -0.15 -23.10
C ILE A 59 12.58 0.34 -23.22
N GLU A 60 11.63 -0.45 -22.70
CA GLU A 60 10.29 0.07 -22.42
C GLU A 60 10.47 1.39 -21.65
N PRO A 61 9.87 2.49 -22.13
CA PRO A 61 10.03 3.77 -21.47
C PRO A 61 9.60 3.62 -20.01
N GLU A 62 10.51 3.90 -19.10
CA GLU A 62 10.25 3.89 -17.65
C GLU A 62 9.15 4.92 -17.40
N ILE A 63 7.92 4.44 -17.22
CA ILE A 63 6.77 5.31 -16.96
C ILE A 63 7.02 5.98 -15.61
N ASP A 64 7.29 7.28 -15.63
CA ASP A 64 7.34 8.06 -14.40
C ASP A 64 5.93 8.16 -13.81
N ILE A 65 5.62 7.21 -12.93
CA ILE A 65 4.31 7.08 -12.28
C ILE A 65 3.94 8.29 -11.42
N TYR A 66 4.88 9.19 -11.13
CA TYR A 66 4.64 10.39 -10.34
C TYR A 66 4.42 11.64 -11.17
N THR A 67 4.82 11.66 -12.44
CA THR A 67 4.59 12.78 -13.36
C THR A 67 3.54 12.47 -14.39
N GLU A 68 3.59 11.31 -15.05
CA GLU A 68 2.59 10.92 -16.03
C GLU A 68 1.30 10.46 -15.34
N GLY A 69 0.17 11.08 -15.74
CA GLY A 69 -1.13 10.76 -15.14
C GLY A 69 -1.27 11.21 -13.67
N TRP A 70 -0.41 12.13 -13.18
CA TRP A 70 -0.63 12.74 -11.88
C TRP A 70 -1.83 13.68 -11.95
N ASN A 71 -2.93 13.31 -11.32
CA ASN A 71 -4.18 14.06 -11.32
C ASN A 71 -4.89 13.88 -9.99
N SER A 72 -5.01 14.96 -9.23
CA SER A 72 -5.68 14.95 -7.92
C SER A 72 -7.21 15.02 -8.00
N ARG A 73 -7.80 15.24 -9.19
CA ARG A 73 -9.25 15.40 -9.35
C ARG A 73 -9.97 14.11 -9.70
N HIS A 74 -9.32 13.19 -10.41
CA HIS A 74 -9.96 11.97 -10.90
C HIS A 74 -9.44 10.72 -10.19
N VAL A 75 -10.33 9.82 -9.84
CA VAL A 75 -9.97 8.51 -9.27
C VAL A 75 -9.17 7.67 -10.27
N ASN A 76 -9.53 7.74 -11.56
CA ASN A 76 -8.79 7.10 -12.65
C ASN A 76 -8.29 8.16 -13.65
N PRO A 77 -7.02 8.54 -13.62
CA PRO A 77 -6.45 9.49 -14.55
C PRO A 77 -5.90 8.87 -15.85
N PHE A 78 -5.84 7.54 -15.96
CA PHE A 78 -5.20 6.85 -17.07
C PHE A 78 -6.19 6.52 -18.20
N SER A 79 -5.72 6.60 -19.46
CA SER A 79 -6.42 6.03 -20.61
C SER A 79 -6.13 4.53 -20.72
N GLU A 80 -7.04 3.78 -21.37
CA GLU A 80 -6.89 2.33 -21.52
C GLU A 80 -5.64 1.94 -22.33
N SER A 81 -5.22 2.79 -23.28
CA SER A 81 -4.03 2.58 -24.11
C SER A 81 -2.71 2.68 -23.35
N GLN A 82 -2.69 3.37 -22.21
CA GLN A 82 -1.50 3.53 -21.36
C GLN A 82 -1.25 2.31 -20.45
N VAL A 83 -2.25 1.46 -20.28
CA VAL A 83 -2.15 0.34 -19.34
C VAL A 83 -1.54 -0.88 -20.05
N PRO A 84 -0.44 -1.45 -19.56
CA PRO A 84 0.14 -2.66 -20.13
C PRO A 84 -0.77 -3.87 -19.93
N ASP A 85 -0.66 -4.88 -20.81
CA ASP A 85 -1.44 -6.11 -20.71
C ASP A 85 -1.05 -6.93 -19.48
N GLN A 86 0.22 -6.87 -19.09
CA GLN A 86 0.77 -7.50 -17.89
C GLN A 86 1.81 -6.58 -17.24
N PHE A 87 1.91 -6.63 -15.91
CA PHE A 87 2.91 -5.90 -15.15
C PHE A 87 3.19 -6.62 -13.83
N VAL A 88 4.46 -6.73 -13.46
CA VAL A 88 4.87 -7.31 -12.17
C VAL A 88 4.96 -6.20 -11.12
N ILE A 89 4.21 -6.37 -10.04
CA ILE A 89 4.09 -5.41 -8.94
C ILE A 89 4.82 -5.97 -7.74
N ASP A 90 5.83 -5.25 -7.24
CA ASP A 90 6.49 -5.56 -5.96
C ASP A 90 5.52 -5.25 -4.80
N CYS A 91 5.21 -6.27 -4.02
CA CYS A 91 4.31 -6.18 -2.86
C CYS A 91 5.04 -6.22 -1.52
N THR A 92 6.37 -6.08 -1.51
CA THR A 92 7.17 -6.02 -0.28
C THR A 92 6.89 -4.74 0.51
N GLY A 93 7.08 -4.79 1.82
CA GLY A 93 6.88 -3.62 2.68
C GLY A 93 5.41 -3.30 3.01
N TYR A 94 4.48 -4.20 2.70
CA TYR A 94 3.06 -4.05 3.05
C TYR A 94 2.84 -3.93 4.56
N VAL A 95 1.94 -3.01 4.92
CA VAL A 95 1.38 -2.88 6.27
C VAL A 95 -0.14 -2.91 6.17
N MET A 96 -0.78 -3.75 6.98
CA MET A 96 -2.24 -3.84 7.05
C MET A 96 -2.83 -2.48 7.46
N PRO A 97 -3.76 -1.88 6.66
CA PRO A 97 -4.24 -0.51 6.91
C PRO A 97 -5.08 -0.37 8.19
N VAL A 98 -5.74 -1.43 8.62
CA VAL A 98 -6.45 -1.53 9.91
C VAL A 98 -6.45 -2.99 10.37
N PRO A 99 -6.43 -3.30 11.67
CA PRO A 99 -6.36 -4.67 12.17
C PRO A 99 -7.70 -5.44 12.08
N GLY A 100 -8.69 -4.89 11.36
CA GLY A 100 -10.03 -5.46 11.29
C GLY A 100 -10.17 -6.56 10.23
N HIS A 101 -11.10 -7.51 10.45
CA HIS A 101 -11.42 -8.55 9.49
C HIS A 101 -12.26 -8.03 8.31
N VAL A 102 -12.27 -8.77 7.21
CA VAL A 102 -13.08 -8.46 6.02
C VAL A 102 -14.56 -8.70 6.30
N THR A 103 -15.37 -7.66 6.15
CA THR A 103 -16.84 -7.70 6.31
C THR A 103 -17.57 -7.78 4.98
N SER A 104 -16.94 -7.35 3.87
CA SER A 104 -17.50 -7.45 2.54
C SER A 104 -16.42 -7.57 1.47
N ASN A 105 -16.60 -8.52 0.56
CA ASN A 105 -15.65 -8.84 -0.49
C ASN A 105 -15.81 -7.95 -1.73
N TYR A 106 -14.74 -7.93 -2.55
CA TYR A 106 -14.72 -7.40 -3.89
C TYR A 106 -15.70 -8.15 -4.81
N GLY A 107 -16.27 -7.46 -5.79
CA GLY A 107 -17.10 -8.03 -6.84
C GLY A 107 -18.54 -7.54 -6.84
N TYR A 108 -19.40 -8.17 -7.64
CA TYR A 108 -20.79 -7.76 -7.78
C TYR A 108 -21.61 -8.07 -6.51
N ARG A 109 -22.36 -7.08 -6.06
CA ARG A 109 -23.24 -7.17 -4.88
C ARG A 109 -24.72 -7.15 -5.32
N PRO A 110 -25.40 -8.30 -5.46
CA PRO A 110 -26.79 -8.36 -5.95
C PRO A 110 -27.75 -7.49 -5.13
N LYS A 111 -27.61 -7.49 -3.81
CA LYS A 111 -28.43 -6.66 -2.89
C LYS A 111 -28.40 -5.17 -3.22
N PHE A 112 -27.30 -4.67 -3.81
CA PHE A 112 -27.11 -3.25 -4.10
C PHE A 112 -27.10 -2.94 -5.60
N GLY A 113 -27.23 -3.95 -6.47
CA GLY A 113 -27.22 -3.81 -7.92
C GLY A 113 -25.95 -3.21 -8.51
N ARG A 114 -24.80 -3.36 -7.83
CA ARG A 114 -23.55 -2.71 -8.23
C ARG A 114 -22.30 -3.53 -7.88
N ALA A 115 -21.21 -3.25 -8.62
CA ALA A 115 -19.90 -3.79 -8.29
C ALA A 115 -19.29 -3.08 -7.07
N HIS A 116 -18.61 -3.83 -6.24
CA HIS A 116 -17.73 -3.39 -5.16
C HIS A 116 -16.30 -3.45 -5.64
N LYS A 117 -15.64 -2.31 -5.76
CA LYS A 117 -14.30 -2.18 -6.34
C LYS A 117 -13.16 -2.44 -5.34
N GLY A 118 -13.49 -2.78 -4.11
CA GLY A 118 -12.56 -3.06 -3.03
C GLY A 118 -13.10 -4.09 -2.05
N ILE A 119 -12.61 -4.05 -0.85
CA ILE A 119 -13.12 -4.79 0.31
C ILE A 119 -13.52 -3.82 1.41
N ASP A 120 -14.37 -4.27 2.32
CA ASP A 120 -14.70 -3.51 3.51
C ASP A 120 -14.06 -4.20 4.73
N LEU A 121 -13.26 -3.46 5.48
CA LEU A 121 -12.58 -3.91 6.69
C LEU A 121 -13.27 -3.34 7.93
N LYS A 122 -13.54 -4.19 8.92
CA LYS A 122 -14.14 -3.77 10.18
C LYS A 122 -13.23 -2.81 10.93
N LEU A 123 -13.79 -1.69 11.40
CA LEU A 123 -13.18 -0.77 12.34
C LEU A 123 -14.25 -0.10 13.20
N ASN A 124 -13.82 0.61 14.25
CA ASN A 124 -14.67 1.51 15.01
C ASN A 124 -14.45 2.96 14.55
N SER A 125 -15.43 3.82 14.79
CA SER A 125 -15.25 5.24 14.50
C SER A 125 -14.03 5.81 15.20
N ASN A 126 -13.20 6.53 14.44
CA ASN A 126 -11.92 7.12 14.87
C ASN A 126 -10.76 6.13 15.12
N ASP A 127 -10.91 4.85 14.80
CA ASP A 127 -9.75 3.96 14.70
C ASP A 127 -8.77 4.52 13.66
N THR A 128 -7.47 4.41 13.96
CA THR A 128 -6.42 4.91 13.07
C THR A 128 -6.34 4.06 11.81
N VAL A 129 -6.37 4.72 10.65
CA VAL A 129 -6.10 4.12 9.33
C VAL A 129 -4.70 4.51 8.90
N VAL A 130 -3.89 3.51 8.46
CA VAL A 130 -2.51 3.73 8.06
C VAL A 130 -2.29 3.41 6.58
N ALA A 131 -1.22 3.98 5.99
CA ALA A 131 -0.82 3.71 4.61
C ALA A 131 -0.34 2.27 4.45
N ALA A 132 -0.79 1.58 3.39
CA ALA A 132 -0.43 0.18 3.14
C ALA A 132 1.01 0.00 2.63
N PHE A 133 1.56 0.98 1.93
CA PHE A 133 2.94 1.02 1.41
C PHE A 133 3.50 2.43 1.49
N ASP A 134 4.81 2.56 1.30
CA ASP A 134 5.45 3.86 1.03
C ASP A 134 4.85 4.47 -0.25
N GLY A 135 4.66 5.79 -0.27
CA GLY A 135 4.10 6.43 -1.46
C GLY A 135 3.84 7.92 -1.29
N LYS A 136 3.14 8.48 -2.27
CA LYS A 136 2.73 9.89 -2.30
C LYS A 136 1.22 10.00 -2.37
N VAL A 137 0.65 10.87 -1.56
CA VAL A 137 -0.80 11.14 -1.51
C VAL A 137 -1.19 11.87 -2.80
N ARG A 138 -2.04 11.25 -3.62
CA ARG A 138 -2.50 11.81 -4.89
C ARG A 138 -3.83 12.54 -4.76
N VAL A 139 -4.74 12.03 -3.94
CA VAL A 139 -6.08 12.61 -3.75
C VAL A 139 -6.43 12.66 -2.27
N VAL A 140 -6.93 13.81 -1.81
CA VAL A 140 -7.62 13.98 -0.53
C VAL A 140 -8.92 14.70 -0.82
N ASN A 141 -10.07 14.00 -0.81
CA ASN A 141 -11.32 14.58 -1.25
C ASN A 141 -12.53 14.00 -0.49
N TYR A 142 -13.73 14.51 -0.82
CA TYR A 142 -15.01 14.08 -0.29
C TYR A 142 -16.03 13.80 -1.39
N GLU A 143 -16.65 12.62 -1.36
CA GLU A 143 -17.70 12.23 -2.29
C GLU A 143 -18.96 11.76 -1.54
N ALA A 144 -19.97 12.60 -1.45
CA ALA A 144 -21.16 12.38 -0.63
C ALA A 144 -21.94 11.09 -0.97
N ARG A 145 -21.99 10.70 -2.26
CA ARG A 145 -22.71 9.53 -2.76
C ARG A 145 -21.81 8.34 -3.11
N GLY A 146 -20.55 8.37 -2.69
CA GLY A 146 -19.54 7.37 -2.95
C GLY A 146 -18.65 7.15 -1.74
N TYR A 147 -17.37 7.45 -1.88
CA TYR A 147 -16.31 7.15 -0.90
C TYR A 147 -16.42 7.92 0.43
N GLY A 148 -17.27 8.97 0.55
CA GLY A 148 -17.23 9.89 1.68
C GLY A 148 -15.91 10.67 1.70
N ASN A 149 -15.33 10.90 2.88
CA ASN A 149 -13.95 11.36 2.98
C ASN A 149 -13.04 10.21 2.57
N TYR A 150 -12.15 10.46 1.61
CA TYR A 150 -11.24 9.44 1.12
C TYR A 150 -9.85 9.98 0.79
N VAL A 151 -8.88 9.08 0.80
CA VAL A 151 -7.49 9.33 0.43
C VAL A 151 -7.11 8.31 -0.64
N ILE A 152 -6.36 8.73 -1.67
CA ILE A 152 -5.70 7.86 -2.63
C ILE A 152 -4.20 8.09 -2.53
N ILE A 153 -3.46 7.01 -2.36
CA ILE A 153 -2.00 7.02 -2.32
C ILE A 153 -1.49 6.26 -3.53
N ARG A 154 -0.55 6.86 -4.26
CA ARG A 154 0.22 6.20 -5.31
C ARG A 154 1.54 5.73 -4.74
N HIS A 155 1.90 4.49 -5.04
CA HIS A 155 3.08 3.81 -4.52
C HIS A 155 4.13 3.62 -5.61
N ALA A 156 5.41 3.54 -5.22
CA ALA A 156 6.53 3.37 -6.15
C ALA A 156 6.46 2.06 -6.97
N ASN A 157 5.70 1.07 -6.49
CA ASN A 157 5.45 -0.19 -7.19
C ASN A 157 4.35 -0.13 -8.27
N GLY A 158 3.81 1.06 -8.56
CA GLY A 158 2.74 1.29 -9.53
C GLY A 158 1.32 1.08 -9.00
N LEU A 159 1.13 0.54 -7.80
CA LEU A 159 -0.19 0.45 -7.17
C LEU A 159 -0.70 1.82 -6.72
N GLU A 160 -2.01 1.93 -6.71
CA GLU A 160 -2.72 2.93 -5.92
C GLU A 160 -3.60 2.22 -4.88
N THR A 161 -3.62 2.77 -3.67
CA THR A 161 -4.55 2.32 -2.63
C THR A 161 -5.55 3.42 -2.30
N VAL A 162 -6.82 3.04 -2.16
CA VAL A 162 -7.93 3.94 -1.82
C VAL A 162 -8.44 3.62 -0.43
N TYR A 163 -8.59 4.64 0.39
CA TYR A 163 -9.08 4.56 1.77
C TYR A 163 -10.33 5.40 1.90
N GLY A 164 -11.50 4.76 1.89
CA GLY A 164 -12.81 5.42 1.91
C GLY A 164 -13.54 5.37 3.25
N HIS A 165 -14.61 6.15 3.34
CA HIS A 165 -15.53 6.27 4.47
C HIS A 165 -14.88 6.83 5.74
N LEU A 166 -13.76 7.57 5.58
CA LEU A 166 -13.04 8.16 6.70
C LEU A 166 -13.90 9.20 7.42
N ASN A 167 -13.74 9.30 8.73
CA ASN A 167 -14.27 10.41 9.51
C ASN A 167 -13.41 11.68 9.31
N LYS A 168 -12.08 11.50 9.24
CA LYS A 168 -11.11 12.58 9.05
C LYS A 168 -9.91 12.11 8.25
N GLN A 169 -9.46 12.93 7.30
CA GLN A 169 -8.16 12.79 6.64
C GLN A 169 -7.08 13.50 7.48
N LEU A 170 -5.92 12.86 7.65
CA LEU A 170 -4.78 13.37 8.43
C LEU A 170 -3.61 13.80 7.57
N VAL A 171 -3.74 13.64 6.24
CA VAL A 171 -2.73 13.96 5.25
C VAL A 171 -3.29 14.95 4.22
N LYS A 172 -2.41 15.55 3.42
CA LYS A 172 -2.76 16.45 2.31
C LYS A 172 -2.23 15.90 0.98
N GLU A 173 -2.76 16.41 -0.12
CA GLU A 173 -2.25 16.12 -1.47
C GLU A 173 -0.75 16.43 -1.56
N ASP A 174 -0.05 15.66 -2.40
CA ASP A 174 1.38 15.72 -2.63
C ASP A 174 2.29 15.39 -1.43
N GLN A 175 1.72 14.96 -0.32
CA GLN A 175 2.48 14.54 0.86
C GLN A 175 3.06 13.14 0.65
N ASP A 176 4.38 13.00 0.91
CA ASP A 176 5.01 11.68 1.02
C ASP A 176 4.62 11.00 2.32
N VAL A 177 4.32 9.71 2.24
CA VAL A 177 3.93 8.87 3.38
C VAL A 177 4.71 7.56 3.39
N LYS A 178 4.90 7.02 4.60
CA LYS A 178 5.52 5.72 4.81
C LYS A 178 4.47 4.66 5.12
N ALA A 179 4.76 3.41 4.76
CA ALA A 179 3.95 2.27 5.18
C ALA A 179 3.77 2.28 6.71
N GLY A 180 2.52 2.11 7.18
CA GLY A 180 2.19 2.22 8.59
C GLY A 180 2.03 3.65 9.13
N GLN A 181 2.25 4.69 8.32
CA GLN A 181 1.99 6.07 8.73
C GLN A 181 0.48 6.35 8.84
N PRO A 182 -0.01 6.99 9.92
CA PRO A 182 -1.39 7.44 10.04
C PRO A 182 -1.79 8.40 8.90
N ILE A 183 -2.88 8.07 8.18
CA ILE A 183 -3.39 8.86 7.05
C ILE A 183 -4.83 9.32 7.23
N GLY A 184 -5.55 8.70 8.17
CA GLY A 184 -6.93 9.07 8.45
C GLY A 184 -7.48 8.41 9.71
N LEU A 185 -8.68 8.82 10.06
CA LEU A 185 -9.48 8.21 11.12
C LEU A 185 -10.69 7.53 10.48
N GLY A 186 -10.94 6.29 10.85
CA GLY A 186 -12.05 5.48 10.37
C GLY A 186 -13.41 6.10 10.70
N GLY A 187 -14.39 5.89 9.85
CA GLY A 187 -15.71 6.45 10.00
C GLY A 187 -16.79 5.75 9.20
N SER A 188 -17.84 6.52 8.88
CA SER A 188 -19.01 6.05 8.11
C SER A 188 -19.53 7.16 7.20
N THR A 189 -18.65 7.96 6.60
CA THR A 189 -19.03 9.06 5.71
C THR A 189 -19.35 8.56 4.30
N GLY A 190 -20.05 9.38 3.50
CA GLY A 190 -20.46 9.02 2.16
C GLY A 190 -21.52 7.91 2.13
N ARG A 191 -21.38 6.99 1.17
CA ARG A 191 -22.34 5.87 0.99
C ARG A 191 -21.98 4.67 1.87
N SER A 192 -22.09 4.83 3.16
CA SER A 192 -21.81 3.80 4.18
C SER A 192 -23.03 3.51 5.04
N THR A 193 -23.16 2.30 5.56
CA THR A 193 -24.22 1.88 6.49
C THR A 193 -23.74 1.74 7.94
N GLY A 194 -22.48 1.96 8.19
CA GLY A 194 -21.88 1.87 9.53
C GLY A 194 -20.34 1.93 9.44
N PRO A 195 -19.64 2.06 10.57
CA PRO A 195 -18.20 2.24 10.58
C PRO A 195 -17.45 1.06 9.95
N HIS A 196 -16.67 1.33 8.88
CA HIS A 196 -15.76 0.40 8.22
C HIS A 196 -14.77 1.17 7.34
N LEU A 197 -13.63 0.57 7.03
CA LEU A 197 -12.73 1.05 5.99
C LEU A 197 -13.12 0.40 4.67
N HIS A 198 -13.47 1.19 3.66
CA HIS A 198 -13.49 0.73 2.28
C HIS A 198 -12.07 0.83 1.72
N PHE A 199 -11.48 -0.31 1.36
CA PHE A 199 -10.10 -0.40 0.89
C PHE A 199 -10.05 -0.97 -0.52
N GLU A 200 -9.42 -0.22 -1.46
CA GLU A 200 -9.20 -0.68 -2.83
C GLU A 200 -7.71 -0.74 -3.15
N THR A 201 -7.36 -1.65 -4.05
CA THR A 201 -6.08 -1.65 -4.75
C THR A 201 -6.32 -1.44 -6.23
N ARG A 202 -5.54 -0.57 -6.84
CA ARG A 202 -5.66 -0.23 -8.25
C ARG A 202 -4.30 -0.24 -8.91
N PHE A 203 -4.28 -0.63 -10.17
CA PHE A 203 -3.12 -0.44 -11.04
C PHE A 203 -3.59 0.33 -12.27
N MET A 204 -3.04 1.52 -12.48
CA MET A 204 -3.39 2.42 -13.57
C MET A 204 -4.91 2.54 -13.79
N GLY A 205 -5.68 2.70 -12.70
CA GLY A 205 -7.13 2.83 -12.69
C GLY A 205 -7.94 1.53 -12.62
N TYR A 206 -7.36 0.39 -12.94
CA TYR A 206 -8.00 -0.93 -12.83
C TYR A 206 -8.10 -1.35 -11.37
N ALA A 207 -9.31 -1.51 -10.86
CA ALA A 207 -9.53 -1.98 -9.49
C ALA A 207 -9.25 -3.48 -9.39
N ILE A 208 -8.12 -3.84 -8.81
CA ILE A 208 -7.71 -5.23 -8.56
C ILE A 208 -8.47 -5.77 -7.36
N ASN A 209 -8.83 -7.05 -7.35
CA ASN A 209 -9.37 -7.69 -6.16
C ASN A 209 -8.28 -7.70 -5.06
N PRO A 210 -8.47 -6.99 -3.93
CA PRO A 210 -7.43 -6.92 -2.90
C PRO A 210 -7.01 -8.29 -2.36
N ARG A 211 -7.92 -9.28 -2.33
CA ARG A 211 -7.61 -10.66 -1.93
C ARG A 211 -6.70 -11.40 -2.91
N ALA A 212 -6.45 -10.86 -4.11
CA ALA A 212 -5.46 -11.43 -5.02
C ALA A 212 -4.02 -11.08 -4.60
N ILE A 213 -3.83 -10.05 -3.77
CA ILE A 213 -2.54 -9.56 -3.30
C ILE A 213 -2.36 -9.87 -1.81
N PHE A 214 -3.40 -9.62 -0.99
CA PHE A 214 -3.31 -9.61 0.47
C PHE A 214 -4.03 -10.78 1.13
N ASP A 215 -3.37 -11.36 2.12
CA ASP A 215 -3.95 -12.24 3.13
C ASP A 215 -4.36 -11.39 4.34
N PHE A 216 -5.64 -11.03 4.38
CA PHE A 216 -6.19 -10.19 5.45
C PHE A 216 -6.35 -10.92 6.78
N GLU A 217 -6.24 -12.24 6.80
CA GLU A 217 -6.32 -13.06 8.02
C GLU A 217 -4.96 -13.12 8.72
N ASN A 218 -3.89 -13.17 7.92
CA ASN A 218 -2.52 -13.20 8.43
C ASN A 218 -1.83 -11.82 8.38
N HIS A 219 -2.52 -10.77 7.89
CA HIS A 219 -2.04 -9.39 7.79
C HIS A 219 -0.76 -9.24 6.95
N CYS A 220 -0.64 -10.00 5.88
CA CYS A 220 0.53 -10.00 5.00
C CYS A 220 0.12 -10.06 3.52
N THR A 221 1.10 -10.03 2.64
CA THR A 221 0.92 -10.35 1.22
C THR A 221 1.01 -11.87 1.02
N HIS A 222 0.34 -12.39 -0.02
CA HIS A 222 0.46 -13.82 -0.37
C HIS A 222 1.85 -14.17 -0.91
N THR A 223 2.45 -13.23 -1.65
CA THR A 223 3.77 -13.34 -2.27
C THR A 223 4.41 -11.95 -2.31
N ASP A 224 5.73 -11.88 -2.48
CA ASP A 224 6.46 -10.63 -2.60
C ASP A 224 6.18 -9.93 -3.95
N GLU A 225 5.64 -10.64 -4.94
CA GLU A 225 5.29 -10.12 -6.25
C GLU A 225 3.86 -10.50 -6.65
N TYR A 226 3.15 -9.58 -7.28
CA TYR A 226 1.86 -9.80 -7.90
C TYR A 226 1.93 -9.45 -9.39
N THR A 227 1.58 -10.40 -10.29
CA THR A 227 1.46 -10.10 -11.71
C THR A 227 0.05 -9.58 -12.02
N PHE A 228 -0.07 -8.30 -12.32
CA PHE A 228 -1.27 -7.72 -12.92
C PHE A 228 -1.47 -8.30 -14.33
N SER A 229 -2.72 -8.54 -14.71
CA SER A 229 -3.09 -8.85 -16.10
C SER A 229 -4.47 -8.27 -16.38
N LYS A 230 -4.61 -7.53 -17.48
CA LYS A 230 -5.90 -7.00 -17.94
C LYS A 230 -7.00 -8.05 -18.06
N LYS A 231 -6.62 -9.31 -18.33
CA LYS A 231 -7.57 -10.42 -18.51
C LYS A 231 -8.11 -10.98 -17.18
N THR A 232 -7.35 -10.88 -16.09
CA THR A 232 -7.63 -11.63 -14.85
C THR A 232 -7.59 -10.80 -13.57
N TYR A 233 -7.39 -9.48 -13.63
CA TYR A 233 -7.23 -8.60 -12.45
C TYR A 233 -8.42 -8.63 -11.46
N THR A 234 -9.62 -9.00 -11.95
CA THR A 234 -10.82 -9.11 -11.11
C THR A 234 -10.97 -10.47 -10.44
N GLN A 235 -10.23 -11.48 -10.90
CA GLN A 235 -10.37 -12.84 -10.40
C GLN A 235 -9.63 -12.97 -9.06
N PRO A 236 -10.24 -13.64 -8.06
CA PRO A 236 -9.50 -14.05 -6.88
C PRO A 236 -8.45 -15.07 -7.33
N ARG A 237 -7.19 -14.90 -6.93
CA ARG A 237 -6.23 -15.99 -7.05
C ARG A 237 -6.57 -17.01 -5.98
N ASN A 238 -6.80 -18.25 -6.37
CA ASN A 238 -6.88 -19.38 -5.45
C ASN A 238 -5.45 -19.71 -4.99
N TYR A 239 -4.95 -18.96 -4.02
CA TYR A 239 -3.80 -19.42 -3.28
C TYR A 239 -4.28 -20.61 -2.42
N ALA A 240 -3.70 -21.77 -2.64
CA ALA A 240 -3.87 -22.86 -1.69
C ALA A 240 -3.40 -22.35 -0.32
N PRO A 241 -4.20 -22.49 0.75
CA PRO A 241 -3.77 -22.04 2.08
C PRO A 241 -2.42 -22.71 2.38
N ALA A 242 -1.45 -21.91 2.82
CA ALA A 242 -0.16 -22.42 3.22
C ALA A 242 -0.41 -23.54 4.23
N LYS A 243 0.02 -24.78 3.91
CA LYS A 243 -0.10 -25.90 4.83
C LYS A 243 0.64 -25.49 6.09
N LYS A 244 -0.08 -25.25 7.19
CA LYS A 244 0.52 -25.05 8.51
C LYS A 244 1.42 -26.26 8.76
N LYS A 245 2.74 -26.03 8.84
CA LYS A 245 3.71 -27.02 9.32
C LYS A 245 3.64 -27.11 10.83
#